data_1e996f02bd60b4864d94ede645dbfee7
#
_entry.id   1e996f02bd60b4864d94ede645dbfee7
#
_cell.length_a   1.000
_cell.length_b   1.000
_cell.length_c   1.000
_cell.angle_alpha   90.00
_cell.angle_beta   90.00
_cell.angle_gamma   90.00
#
_symmetry.space_group_name_H-M   'P 1'
#
loop_
_entity.id
_entity.type
_entity.pdbx_description
1 polymer ?
#
loop_
_entity_poly.entity_id
_entity_poly.type
_entity_poly.pdbx_seq_one_letter_code
_entity_poly.pdbx_strand_id
1 'polypeptide(L)'
;LYALKLACEELLAQRADVMVAGGLSRPDCQYTQMGFAQLQALSKGGRCAPLSAVADGLVVGEGAGFFVLKRLNDAVAAGDRILATIAGIGLSNDRGANLLAPRSEGQLRAMRAAYRQAGWRPDDVDLIECHATGTPVGDAVELESLHELWRESTGPS
;
A
#
# COMPACT_ATOMS: atom_id res chain seq x y z
N LEU A 1 -2.96 -5.16 -1.75
CA LEU A 1 -1.86 -5.18 -2.73
C LEU A 1 -1.46 -6.60 -3.15
N TYR A 2 -1.48 -7.60 -2.25
CA TYR A 2 -1.10 -8.97 -2.60
C TYR A 2 -1.95 -9.55 -3.76
N ALA A 3 -3.27 -9.37 -3.72
CA ALA A 3 -4.16 -9.79 -4.80
C ALA A 3 -3.82 -9.12 -6.14
N LEU A 4 -3.49 -7.83 -6.14
CA LEU A 4 -3.04 -7.12 -7.34
C LEU A 4 -1.73 -7.72 -7.88
N LYS A 5 -0.76 -8.00 -7.01
CA LYS A 5 0.50 -8.62 -7.43
C LYS A 5 0.27 -9.98 -8.09
N LEU A 6 -0.52 -10.86 -7.46
CA LEU A 6 -0.84 -12.17 -8.04
C LEU A 6 -1.53 -12.03 -9.40
N ALA A 7 -2.50 -11.12 -9.52
CA ALA A 7 -3.19 -10.88 -10.79
C ALA A 7 -2.22 -10.40 -11.88
N CYS A 8 -1.29 -9.51 -11.55
CA CYS A 8 -0.25 -9.08 -12.49
C CYS A 8 0.68 -10.24 -12.90
N GLU A 9 1.06 -11.10 -11.97
CA GLU A 9 1.89 -12.27 -12.25
C GLU A 9 1.19 -13.27 -13.18
N GLU A 10 -0.11 -13.53 -13.00
CA GLU A 10 -0.91 -14.38 -13.89
C GLU A 10 -0.97 -13.82 -15.32
N LEU A 11 -1.19 -12.51 -15.44
CA LEU A 11 -1.22 -11.81 -16.73
C LEU A 11 0.15 -11.85 -17.44
N LEU A 12 1.23 -11.54 -16.71
CA LEU A 12 2.60 -11.54 -17.26
C LEU A 12 3.05 -12.94 -17.66
N ALA A 13 2.64 -13.95 -16.93
CA ALA A 13 2.91 -15.35 -17.25
C ALA A 13 1.99 -15.90 -18.38
N GLN A 14 1.12 -15.08 -18.96
CA GLN A 14 0.17 -15.46 -20.02
C GLN A 14 -0.79 -16.60 -19.61
N ARG A 15 -1.04 -16.77 -18.30
CA ARG A 15 -2.01 -17.73 -17.79
C ARG A 15 -3.44 -17.20 -17.76
N ALA A 16 -3.59 -15.88 -17.89
CA ALA A 16 -4.87 -15.21 -18.06
C ALA A 16 -4.73 -14.02 -19.01
N ASP A 17 -5.81 -13.62 -19.65
CA ASP A 17 -5.85 -12.44 -20.54
C ASP A 17 -6.44 -11.22 -19.83
N VAL A 18 -7.31 -11.45 -18.85
CA VAL A 18 -7.93 -10.42 -18.02
C VAL A 18 -8.01 -10.94 -16.59
N MET A 19 -7.73 -10.09 -15.63
CA MET A 19 -7.86 -10.38 -14.20
C MET A 19 -8.70 -9.31 -13.51
N VAL A 20 -9.51 -9.73 -12.54
CA VAL A 20 -10.20 -8.82 -11.62
C VAL A 20 -9.57 -8.99 -10.24
N ALA A 21 -9.06 -7.91 -9.70
CA ALA A 21 -8.44 -7.92 -8.38
C ALA A 21 -8.87 -6.69 -7.57
N GLY A 22 -9.03 -6.88 -6.27
CA GLY A 22 -9.47 -5.80 -5.40
C GLY A 22 -9.61 -6.24 -3.96
N GLY A 23 -10.43 -5.52 -3.23
CA GLY A 23 -10.72 -5.82 -1.84
C GLY A 23 -12.03 -5.20 -1.41
N LEU A 24 -12.53 -5.69 -0.32
CA LEU A 24 -13.69 -5.14 0.36
C LEU A 24 -13.46 -5.15 1.88
N SER A 25 -14.05 -4.18 2.54
CA SER A 25 -14.08 -4.10 4.00
C SER A 25 -15.51 -3.83 4.46
N ARG A 26 -15.92 -4.53 5.51
CA ARG A 26 -17.22 -4.38 6.14
C ARG A 26 -17.04 -4.24 7.66
N PRO A 27 -17.17 -3.04 8.22
CA PRO A 27 -16.80 -2.74 9.60
C PRO A 27 -17.83 -3.18 10.64
N ASP A 28 -19.02 -3.63 10.25
CA ASP A 28 -20.01 -4.21 11.15
C ASP A 28 -19.60 -5.59 11.70
N CYS A 29 -18.45 -6.10 11.26
CA CYS A 29 -17.81 -7.28 11.80
C CYS A 29 -17.31 -7.01 13.23
N GLN A 30 -18.08 -7.45 14.21
CA GLN A 30 -17.76 -7.23 15.62
C GLN A 30 -16.35 -7.69 16.00
N TYR A 31 -15.86 -8.80 15.47
CA TYR A 31 -14.51 -9.29 15.77
C TYR A 31 -13.41 -8.37 15.23
N THR A 32 -13.63 -7.66 14.11
CA THR A 32 -12.68 -6.66 13.60
C THR A 32 -12.56 -5.48 14.55
N GLN A 33 -13.69 -4.96 14.99
CA GLN A 33 -13.72 -3.88 15.98
C GLN A 33 -13.08 -4.31 17.31
N MET A 34 -13.42 -5.50 17.80
CA MET A 34 -12.83 -6.06 19.01
C MET A 34 -11.32 -6.26 18.88
N GLY A 35 -10.86 -6.77 17.74
CA GLY A 35 -9.43 -6.96 17.47
C GLY A 35 -8.67 -5.65 17.57
N PHE A 36 -9.09 -4.62 16.87
CA PHE A 36 -8.44 -3.31 16.92
C PHE A 36 -8.58 -2.63 18.30
N ALA A 37 -9.70 -2.83 19.00
CA ALA A 37 -9.87 -2.34 20.35
C ALA A 37 -8.89 -2.98 21.34
N GLN A 38 -8.69 -4.32 21.27
CA GLN A 38 -7.72 -5.04 22.10
C GLN A 38 -6.29 -4.59 21.81
N LEU A 39 -5.97 -4.26 20.57
CA LEU A 39 -4.67 -3.72 20.15
C LEU A 39 -4.51 -2.24 20.54
N GLN A 40 -5.53 -1.62 21.12
CA GLN A 40 -5.57 -0.18 21.42
C GLN A 40 -5.25 0.70 20.18
N ALA A 41 -5.64 0.23 19.01
CA ALA A 41 -5.35 0.89 17.74
C ALA A 41 -6.46 1.83 17.27
N LEU A 42 -7.67 1.73 17.87
CA LEU A 42 -8.79 2.59 17.50
C LEU A 42 -8.63 4.01 18.08
N SER A 43 -9.02 5.00 17.29
CA SER A 43 -9.12 6.38 17.75
C SER A 43 -10.14 6.50 18.89
N LYS A 44 -9.72 7.08 20.01
CA LYS A 44 -10.60 7.35 21.15
C LYS A 44 -11.58 8.47 20.85
N GLY A 45 -11.17 9.42 20.02
CA GLY A 45 -11.99 10.54 19.57
C GLY A 45 -12.90 10.21 18.39
N GLY A 46 -12.80 9.00 17.81
CA GLY A 46 -13.57 8.59 16.63
C GLY A 46 -13.27 9.42 15.38
N ARG A 47 -12.12 10.08 15.32
CA ARG A 47 -11.72 10.95 14.22
C ARG A 47 -10.55 10.35 13.45
N CYS A 48 -10.70 10.29 12.12
CA CYS A 48 -9.61 9.96 11.24
C CYS A 48 -8.70 11.20 11.07
N ALA A 49 -7.48 11.15 11.61
CA ALA A 49 -6.53 12.26 11.60
C ALA A 49 -5.11 11.78 11.26
N PRO A 50 -4.90 11.12 10.10
CA PRO A 50 -3.59 10.58 9.72
C PRO A 50 -2.56 11.68 9.56
N LEU A 51 -1.31 11.36 9.89
CA LEU A 51 -0.14 12.26 9.80
C LEU A 51 -0.30 13.58 10.59
N SER A 52 -1.20 13.59 11.55
CA SER A 52 -1.50 14.77 12.36
C SER A 52 -0.92 14.65 13.77
N ALA A 53 -0.54 15.78 14.36
CA ALA A 53 -0.11 15.83 15.77
C ALA A 53 -1.22 15.41 16.77
N VAL A 54 -2.49 15.41 16.33
CA VAL A 54 -3.64 14.97 17.13
C VAL A 54 -4.12 13.57 16.77
N ALA A 55 -3.33 12.82 15.96
CA ALA A 55 -3.62 11.43 15.66
C ALA A 55 -3.62 10.58 16.93
N ASP A 56 -4.69 9.83 17.16
CA ASP A 56 -4.86 9.01 18.37
C ASP A 56 -5.28 7.57 18.06
N GLY A 57 -5.33 7.20 16.80
CA GLY A 57 -5.68 5.86 16.34
C GLY A 57 -6.43 5.86 15.01
N LEU A 58 -6.71 4.66 14.53
CA LEU A 58 -7.44 4.46 13.27
C LEU A 58 -8.96 4.48 13.49
N VAL A 59 -9.69 4.79 12.43
CA VAL A 59 -11.14 4.63 12.35
C VAL A 59 -11.45 3.60 11.27
N VAL A 60 -12.13 2.51 11.63
CA VAL A 60 -12.47 1.44 10.70
C VAL A 60 -13.52 1.93 9.71
N GLY A 61 -13.19 1.91 8.43
CA GLY A 61 -14.09 2.26 7.33
C GLY A 61 -14.66 1.05 6.60
N GLU A 62 -15.65 1.30 5.76
CA GLU A 62 -16.22 0.28 4.87
C GLU A 62 -16.08 0.69 3.41
N GLY A 63 -16.08 -0.29 2.53
CA GLY A 63 -16.03 -0.06 1.11
C GLY A 63 -15.60 -1.27 0.32
N ALA A 64 -15.68 -1.16 -0.99
CA ALA A 64 -15.19 -2.15 -1.93
C ALA A 64 -14.56 -1.44 -3.12
N GLY A 65 -13.43 -1.95 -3.59
CA GLY A 65 -12.76 -1.46 -4.78
C GLY A 65 -12.18 -2.62 -5.58
N PHE A 66 -12.44 -2.64 -6.88
CA PHE A 66 -11.93 -3.67 -7.78
C PHE A 66 -11.37 -3.03 -9.05
N PHE A 67 -10.28 -3.60 -9.54
CA PHE A 67 -9.65 -3.24 -10.80
C PHE A 67 -9.80 -4.39 -11.79
N VAL A 68 -10.11 -4.04 -13.02
CA VAL A 68 -9.96 -4.93 -14.17
C VAL A 68 -8.56 -4.68 -14.73
N LEU A 69 -7.75 -5.72 -14.74
CA LEU A 69 -6.34 -5.66 -15.14
C LEU A 69 -6.13 -6.42 -16.43
N LYS A 70 -5.28 -5.88 -17.30
CA LYS A 70 -4.91 -6.44 -18.59
C LYS A 70 -3.46 -6.08 -18.91
N ARG A 71 -2.76 -6.89 -19.69
CA ARG A 71 -1.45 -6.49 -20.22
C ARG A 71 -1.61 -5.23 -21.07
N LEU A 72 -0.69 -4.28 -20.94
CA LEU A 72 -0.79 -2.98 -21.62
C LEU A 72 -0.93 -3.13 -23.14
N ASN A 73 -0.10 -3.98 -23.76
CA ASN A 73 -0.16 -4.19 -25.20
C ASN A 73 -1.51 -4.76 -25.68
N ASP A 74 -2.10 -5.68 -24.91
CA ASP A 74 -3.39 -6.28 -25.23
C ASP A 74 -4.53 -5.25 -25.06
N ALA A 75 -4.45 -4.41 -24.04
CA ALA A 75 -5.40 -3.34 -23.81
C ALA A 75 -5.37 -2.30 -24.94
N VAL A 76 -4.17 -1.90 -25.37
CA VAL A 76 -3.97 -0.98 -26.51
C VAL A 76 -4.49 -1.60 -27.79
N ALA A 77 -4.16 -2.87 -28.08
CA ALA A 77 -4.62 -3.56 -29.28
C ALA A 77 -6.14 -3.75 -29.33
N ALA A 78 -6.77 -3.90 -28.17
CA ALA A 78 -8.23 -4.02 -28.06
C ALA A 78 -8.96 -2.65 -28.07
N GLY A 79 -8.25 -1.54 -28.01
CA GLY A 79 -8.85 -0.20 -27.89
C GLY A 79 -9.51 0.05 -26.54
N ASP A 80 -9.06 -0.64 -25.49
CA ASP A 80 -9.63 -0.50 -24.16
C ASP A 80 -9.33 0.89 -23.57
N ARG A 81 -10.25 1.39 -22.75
CA ARG A 81 -10.01 2.60 -21.98
C ARG A 81 -9.02 2.32 -20.84
N ILE A 82 -7.80 2.80 -20.97
CA ILE A 82 -6.75 2.66 -19.94
C ILE A 82 -6.84 3.83 -18.98
N LEU A 83 -7.09 3.56 -17.71
CA LEU A 83 -7.16 4.57 -16.66
C LEU A 83 -5.80 4.88 -16.06
N ALA A 84 -4.97 3.84 -15.88
CA ALA A 84 -3.62 3.92 -15.36
C ALA A 84 -2.84 2.65 -15.70
N THR A 85 -1.53 2.69 -15.50
CA THR A 85 -0.65 1.52 -15.61
C THR A 85 0.03 1.23 -14.28
N ILE A 86 0.24 -0.05 -13.98
CA ILE A 86 1.00 -0.50 -12.81
C ILE A 86 2.44 -0.74 -13.28
N ALA A 87 3.34 0.15 -12.90
CA ALA A 87 4.75 0.07 -13.29
C ALA A 87 5.55 -0.91 -12.42
N GLY A 88 5.23 -1.00 -11.13
CA GLY A 88 5.92 -1.90 -10.21
C GLY A 88 5.13 -2.17 -8.94
N ILE A 89 5.31 -3.37 -8.38
CA ILE A 89 4.69 -3.78 -7.10
C ILE A 89 5.76 -4.41 -6.22
N GLY A 90 6.03 -3.80 -5.07
CA GLY A 90 6.88 -4.36 -4.03
C GLY A 90 6.07 -4.84 -2.84
N LEU A 91 6.36 -6.04 -2.38
CA LEU A 91 5.80 -6.61 -1.16
C LEU A 91 6.91 -7.02 -0.21
N SER A 92 6.65 -6.87 1.07
CA SER A 92 7.54 -7.29 2.14
C SER A 92 6.75 -7.69 3.38
N ASN A 93 7.41 -8.35 4.29
CA ASN A 93 6.94 -8.59 5.66
C ASN A 93 8.01 -8.17 6.64
N ASP A 94 7.61 -7.84 7.86
CA ASP A 94 8.54 -7.50 8.93
C ASP A 94 9.11 -8.76 9.56
N ARG A 95 10.41 -8.97 9.38
CA ARG A 95 11.14 -10.09 9.99
C ARG A 95 11.39 -9.79 11.46
N GLY A 96 10.86 -10.66 12.35
CA GLY A 96 11.07 -10.54 13.79
C GLY A 96 10.44 -9.31 14.43
N ALA A 97 9.48 -8.66 13.77
CA ALA A 97 8.72 -7.58 14.34
C ALA A 97 7.65 -8.08 15.31
N ASN A 98 7.32 -7.25 16.29
CA ASN A 98 6.09 -7.42 17.05
C ASN A 98 4.90 -7.09 16.13
N LEU A 99 3.80 -7.83 16.29
CA LEU A 99 2.57 -7.63 15.50
C LEU A 99 2.05 -6.18 15.55
N LEU A 100 2.40 -5.44 16.60
CA LEU A 100 1.89 -4.10 16.90
C LEU A 100 2.81 -2.95 16.50
N ALA A 101 4.03 -3.24 16.06
CA ALA A 101 5.03 -2.22 15.74
C ALA A 101 5.61 -2.45 14.35
N PRO A 102 5.15 -1.71 13.33
CA PRO A 102 5.75 -1.77 11.99
C PRO A 102 7.22 -1.33 12.05
N ARG A 103 8.02 -1.84 11.13
CA ARG A 103 9.43 -1.48 10.99
C ARG A 103 9.71 -0.80 9.66
N SER A 104 10.48 0.26 9.69
CA SER A 104 10.94 0.99 8.50
C SER A 104 11.64 0.05 7.50
N GLU A 105 12.47 -0.88 7.97
CA GLU A 105 13.19 -1.83 7.11
C GLU A 105 12.26 -2.65 6.19
N GLY A 106 11.12 -3.13 6.70
CA GLY A 106 10.14 -3.88 5.90
C GLY A 106 9.50 -3.00 4.83
N GLN A 107 9.12 -1.78 5.19
CA GLN A 107 8.55 -0.80 4.27
C GLN A 107 9.55 -0.41 3.18
N LEU A 108 10.79 -0.11 3.55
CA LEU A 108 11.87 0.20 2.60
C LEU A 108 12.15 -0.94 1.62
N ARG A 109 12.16 -2.20 2.09
CA ARG A 109 12.31 -3.34 1.17
C ARG A 109 11.19 -3.40 0.12
N ALA A 110 9.94 -3.17 0.54
CA ALA A 110 8.80 -3.15 -0.38
C ALA A 110 8.90 -2.00 -1.38
N MET A 111 9.16 -0.78 -0.89
CA MET A 111 9.29 0.40 -1.74
C MET A 111 10.45 0.26 -2.74
N ARG A 112 11.65 -0.10 -2.27
CA ARG A 112 12.81 -0.32 -3.14
C ARG A 112 12.55 -1.40 -4.20
N ALA A 113 11.79 -2.45 -3.87
CA ALA A 113 11.42 -3.48 -4.84
C ALA A 113 10.48 -2.93 -5.92
N ALA A 114 9.48 -2.11 -5.54
CA ALA A 114 8.56 -1.48 -6.48
C ALA A 114 9.29 -0.51 -7.42
N TYR A 115 10.14 0.36 -6.89
CA TYR A 115 10.92 1.32 -7.67
C TYR A 115 11.89 0.62 -8.65
N ARG A 116 12.59 -0.43 -8.18
CA ARG A 116 13.46 -1.22 -9.09
C ARG A 116 12.67 -1.89 -10.21
N GLN A 117 11.50 -2.43 -9.92
CA GLN A 117 10.65 -3.05 -10.95
C GLN A 117 10.15 -2.02 -11.96
N ALA A 118 9.79 -0.83 -11.51
CA ALA A 118 9.35 0.27 -12.36
C ALA A 118 10.50 0.89 -13.18
N GLY A 119 11.75 0.75 -12.74
CA GLY A 119 12.89 1.45 -13.30
C GLY A 119 12.88 2.95 -12.98
N TRP A 120 12.20 3.34 -11.89
CA TRP A 120 12.03 4.73 -11.46
C TRP A 120 12.91 5.04 -10.25
N ARG A 121 13.20 6.32 -10.09
CA ARG A 121 13.77 6.90 -8.88
C ARG A 121 12.63 7.48 -8.02
N PRO A 122 12.81 7.63 -6.70
CA PRO A 122 11.84 8.32 -5.86
C PRO A 122 11.48 9.73 -6.37
N ASP A 123 12.44 10.45 -6.95
CA ASP A 123 12.26 11.80 -7.49
C ASP A 123 11.40 11.86 -8.75
N ASP A 124 11.14 10.72 -9.39
CA ASP A 124 10.26 10.64 -10.56
C ASP A 124 8.76 10.59 -10.18
N VAL A 125 8.45 10.63 -8.87
CA VAL A 125 7.08 10.48 -8.34
C VAL A 125 6.58 11.80 -7.77
N ASP A 126 5.49 12.31 -8.32
CA ASP A 126 4.88 13.58 -7.92
C ASP A 126 3.89 13.46 -6.75
N LEU A 127 3.32 12.26 -6.55
CA LEU A 127 2.29 12.01 -5.52
C LEU A 127 2.48 10.65 -4.87
N ILE A 128 2.39 10.64 -3.54
CA ILE A 128 2.44 9.43 -2.73
C ILE A 128 1.15 9.30 -1.94
N GLU A 129 0.44 8.19 -2.14
CA GLU A 129 -0.66 7.78 -1.29
C GLU A 129 -0.11 6.86 -0.21
N CYS A 130 -0.12 7.33 1.03
CA CYS A 130 0.39 6.61 2.20
C CYS A 130 -0.64 5.64 2.77
N HIS A 131 -0.19 4.72 3.62
CA HIS A 131 -1.09 3.91 4.44
C HIS A 131 -1.82 4.77 5.47
N ALA A 132 -1.09 5.66 6.16
CA ALA A 132 -1.57 6.79 6.94
C ALA A 132 -2.84 6.48 7.77
N THR A 133 -2.73 5.53 8.70
CA THR A 133 -3.87 5.02 9.49
C THR A 133 -4.28 5.92 10.64
N GLY A 134 -3.49 6.94 10.94
CA GLY A 134 -3.72 7.81 12.11
C GLY A 134 -3.24 7.19 13.42
N THR A 135 -2.47 6.09 13.35
CA THR A 135 -1.80 5.54 14.54
C THR A 135 -0.46 6.24 14.72
N PRO A 136 -0.17 6.87 15.89
CA PRO A 136 1.04 7.68 16.04
C PRO A 136 2.34 6.95 15.69
N VAL A 137 2.46 5.69 16.10
CA VAL A 137 3.65 4.86 15.79
C VAL A 137 3.71 4.49 14.31
N GLY A 138 2.59 4.07 13.73
CA GLY A 138 2.51 3.67 12.32
C GLY A 138 2.83 4.82 11.38
N ASP A 139 2.21 5.96 11.60
CA ASP A 139 2.41 7.16 10.79
C ASP A 139 3.86 7.67 10.87
N ALA A 140 4.46 7.65 12.08
CA ALA A 140 5.85 8.05 12.27
C ALA A 140 6.83 7.14 11.52
N VAL A 141 6.66 5.82 11.61
CA VAL A 141 7.50 4.84 10.92
C VAL A 141 7.35 4.95 9.39
N GLU A 142 6.15 5.23 8.90
CA GLU A 142 5.91 5.42 7.47
C GLU A 142 6.63 6.67 6.95
N LEU A 143 6.51 7.80 7.65
CA LEU A 143 7.20 9.03 7.29
C LEU A 143 8.73 8.87 7.35
N GLU A 144 9.26 8.19 8.37
CA GLU A 144 10.68 7.87 8.46
C GLU A 144 11.16 7.04 7.26
N SER A 145 10.39 6.03 6.89
CA SER A 145 10.70 5.16 5.74
C SER A 145 10.72 5.94 4.43
N LEU A 146 9.74 6.82 4.22
CA LEU A 146 9.71 7.69 3.05
C LEU A 146 10.91 8.64 3.03
N HIS A 147 11.19 9.29 4.15
CA HIS A 147 12.32 10.21 4.27
C HIS A 147 13.66 9.52 3.95
N GLU A 148 13.87 8.31 4.46
CA GLU A 148 15.07 7.53 4.18
C GLU A 148 15.18 7.16 2.69
N LEU A 149 14.08 6.72 2.08
CA LEU A 149 14.05 6.37 0.66
C LEU A 149 14.44 7.56 -0.24
N TRP A 150 13.91 8.76 0.06
CA TRP A 150 14.23 9.99 -0.70
C TRP A 150 15.68 10.44 -0.47
N ARG A 151 16.18 10.33 0.77
CA ARG A 151 17.58 10.64 1.06
C ARG A 151 18.57 9.80 0.26
N GLU A 152 18.26 8.53 0.02
CA GLU A 152 19.08 7.65 -0.81
C GLU A 152 19.11 8.08 -2.27
N SER A 153 18.03 8.68 -2.77
CA SER A 153 17.96 9.12 -4.17
C SER A 153 18.72 10.44 -4.42
N THR A 154 18.88 11.27 -3.39
CA THR A 154 19.56 12.57 -3.48
C THR A 154 21.05 12.51 -3.11
N GLY A 155 21.56 11.34 -2.70
CA GLY A 155 22.97 11.14 -2.39
C GLY A 155 23.87 11.21 -3.63
N PRO A 156 25.17 11.58 -3.46
CA PRO A 156 26.10 11.58 -4.58
C PRO A 156 26.24 10.17 -5.16
N SER A 157 26.14 10.09 -6.49
CA SER A 157 26.36 8.87 -7.31
C SER A 157 27.80 8.43 -7.21
#